data_04c027efbc24dab9c9440f92016f3cfd
#
_entry.id   04c027efbc24dab9c9440f92016f3cfd
#
_cell.length_a   1.000
_cell.length_b   1.000
_cell.length_c   1.000
_cell.angle_alpha   90.00
_cell.angle_beta   90.00
_cell.angle_gamma   90.00
#
_symmetry.space_group_name_H-M   'P 1'
#
loop_
_entity.id
_entity.type
_entity.pdbx_description
1 polymer ?
#
loop_
_entity_poly.entity_id
_entity_poly.type
_entity_poly.pdbx_seq_one_letter_code
_entity_poly.pdbx_strand_id
1 'polypeptide(L)'
;DVFVIATGETVVRKQLWEKLAAQGIPLETLVSPEVYLDEFDTLHPGCVLTEGTILGGNNTFGLCSYVNLGCQIGHNTSLGDFSMLSPGCIVSGEVTIGEDTYIGTGAVIRNQVTIGKNCIIGMGSLVTKDIPDNVVAYGSPCRIVRENTDGKVFR
;
A
#
# COMPACT_ATOMS: atom_id res chain seq x y z
N ASP A 1 -21.79 -0.78 -15.51
CA ASP A 1 -20.91 -1.77 -14.85
C ASP A 1 -19.83 -1.01 -14.08
N VAL A 2 -19.44 -1.54 -12.94
CA VAL A 2 -18.35 -1.03 -12.10
C VAL A 2 -17.29 -2.12 -11.96
N PHE A 3 -16.04 -1.71 -11.77
CA PHE A 3 -14.92 -2.64 -11.70
C PHE A 3 -14.08 -2.39 -10.44
N VAL A 4 -13.52 -3.48 -9.92
CA VAL A 4 -12.50 -3.49 -8.86
C VAL A 4 -11.26 -4.18 -9.40
N ILE A 5 -10.08 -3.61 -9.15
CA ILE A 5 -8.81 -4.22 -9.53
C ILE A 5 -8.20 -4.90 -8.30
N ALA A 6 -8.22 -6.22 -8.27
CA ALA A 6 -7.82 -7.04 -7.12
C ALA A 6 -6.53 -7.85 -7.37
N THR A 7 -5.59 -7.33 -8.15
CA THR A 7 -4.27 -7.96 -8.35
C THR A 7 -3.24 -7.44 -7.36
N GLY A 8 -2.39 -8.32 -6.85
CA GLY A 8 -1.32 -7.98 -5.90
C GLY A 8 -0.09 -7.31 -6.53
N GLU A 9 0.09 -7.39 -7.85
CA GLU A 9 1.22 -6.78 -8.53
C GLU A 9 0.93 -5.30 -8.81
N THR A 10 1.70 -4.37 -8.24
CA THR A 10 1.47 -2.93 -8.35
C THR A 10 1.51 -2.46 -9.82
N VAL A 11 2.50 -2.90 -10.58
CA VAL A 11 2.65 -2.57 -12.01
C VAL A 11 1.46 -3.06 -12.83
N VAL A 12 0.98 -4.27 -12.58
CA VAL A 12 -0.20 -4.83 -13.30
C VAL A 12 -1.47 -4.07 -12.92
N ARG A 13 -1.62 -3.68 -11.66
CA ARG A 13 -2.77 -2.89 -11.20
C ARG A 13 -2.84 -1.55 -11.91
N LYS A 14 -1.70 -0.85 -12.04
CA LYS A 14 -1.59 0.40 -12.79
C LYS A 14 -1.97 0.24 -14.27
N GLN A 15 -1.43 -0.78 -14.93
CA GLN A 15 -1.75 -1.08 -16.34
C GLN A 15 -3.24 -1.39 -16.56
N LEU A 16 -3.87 -2.11 -15.63
CA LEU A 16 -5.31 -2.38 -15.69
C LEU A 16 -6.12 -1.11 -15.49
N TRP A 17 -5.74 -0.27 -14.54
CA TRP A 17 -6.37 1.03 -14.35
C TRP A 17 -6.28 1.91 -15.59
N GLU A 18 -5.09 2.02 -16.22
CA GLU A 18 -4.90 2.81 -17.45
C GLU A 18 -5.83 2.36 -18.56
N LYS A 19 -6.01 1.03 -18.73
CA LYS A 19 -6.93 0.47 -19.74
C LYS A 19 -8.40 0.80 -19.46
N LEU A 20 -8.82 0.75 -18.20
CA LEU A 20 -10.20 1.07 -17.79
C LEU A 20 -10.46 2.57 -17.90
N ALA A 21 -9.53 3.40 -17.43
CA ALA A 21 -9.60 4.85 -17.50
C ALA A 21 -9.68 5.36 -18.95
N ALA A 22 -8.92 4.76 -19.88
CA ALA A 22 -8.98 5.09 -21.29
C ALA A 22 -10.35 4.80 -21.94
N GLN A 23 -11.15 3.93 -21.34
CA GLN A 23 -12.50 3.59 -21.77
C GLN A 23 -13.58 4.36 -20.98
N GLY A 24 -13.19 5.25 -20.05
CA GLY A 24 -14.12 5.97 -19.18
C GLY A 24 -14.85 5.07 -18.18
N ILE A 25 -14.29 3.90 -17.87
CA ILE A 25 -14.92 2.94 -16.94
C ILE A 25 -14.55 3.33 -15.50
N PRO A 26 -15.53 3.63 -14.64
CA PRO A 26 -15.26 3.99 -13.26
C PRO A 26 -14.80 2.78 -12.44
N LEU A 27 -13.92 3.04 -11.48
CA LEU A 27 -13.55 2.05 -10.47
C LEU A 27 -14.36 2.23 -9.19
N GLU A 28 -14.78 1.12 -8.63
CA GLU A 28 -15.41 1.06 -7.31
C GLU A 28 -14.35 0.93 -6.23
N THR A 29 -14.57 1.62 -5.11
CA THR A 29 -13.77 1.46 -3.88
C THR A 29 -14.42 0.39 -3.03
N LEU A 30 -13.64 -0.61 -2.64
CA LEU A 30 -14.11 -1.75 -1.86
C LEU A 30 -13.57 -1.68 -0.43
N VAL A 31 -14.45 -1.53 0.53
CA VAL A 31 -14.11 -1.55 1.95
C VAL A 31 -14.90 -2.66 2.63
N SER A 32 -14.20 -3.55 3.35
CA SER A 32 -14.87 -4.58 4.15
C SER A 32 -15.77 -3.92 5.19
N PRO A 33 -16.99 -4.42 5.42
CA PRO A 33 -17.93 -3.86 6.40
C PRO A 33 -17.40 -3.78 7.83
N GLU A 34 -16.37 -4.54 8.14
CA GLU A 34 -15.73 -4.56 9.46
C GLU A 34 -14.70 -3.44 9.66
N VAL A 35 -14.27 -2.78 8.59
CA VAL A 35 -13.31 -1.68 8.66
C VAL A 35 -14.03 -0.42 9.08
N TYR A 36 -13.68 0.11 10.23
CA TYR A 36 -14.16 1.41 10.68
C TYR A 36 -13.34 2.51 10.00
N LEU A 37 -14.04 3.35 9.24
CA LEU A 37 -13.49 4.59 8.67
C LEU A 37 -13.95 5.76 9.52
N ASP A 38 -13.04 6.64 9.89
CA ASP A 38 -13.43 7.89 10.53
C ASP A 38 -13.68 9.01 9.48
N GLU A 39 -14.22 10.14 9.94
CA GLU A 39 -14.58 11.26 9.06
C GLU A 39 -13.38 11.95 8.40
N PHE A 40 -12.17 11.69 8.87
CA PHE A 40 -10.92 12.26 8.36
C PHE A 40 -10.14 11.30 7.44
N ASP A 41 -10.58 10.04 7.33
CA ASP A 41 -9.98 9.10 6.39
C ASP A 41 -10.39 9.45 4.95
N THR A 42 -9.42 9.50 4.06
CA THR A 42 -9.65 9.81 2.63
C THR A 42 -9.30 8.61 1.77
N LEU A 43 -10.28 8.14 0.99
CA LEU A 43 -10.10 7.05 0.02
C LEU A 43 -10.25 7.59 -1.40
N HIS A 44 -9.22 7.40 -2.21
CA HIS A 44 -9.30 7.68 -3.65
C HIS A 44 -9.95 6.50 -4.41
N PRO A 45 -10.45 6.71 -5.64
CA PRO A 45 -11.13 5.67 -6.40
C PRO A 45 -10.34 4.37 -6.54
N GLY A 46 -11.02 3.23 -6.50
CA GLY A 46 -10.43 1.92 -6.69
C GLY A 46 -9.62 1.39 -5.52
N CYS A 47 -9.62 2.08 -4.36
CA CYS A 47 -9.02 1.55 -3.14
C CYS A 47 -9.69 0.26 -2.70
N VAL A 48 -8.91 -0.64 -2.13
CA VAL A 48 -9.41 -1.88 -1.52
C VAL A 48 -8.87 -2.00 -0.10
N LEU A 49 -9.77 -2.05 0.88
CA LEU A 49 -9.45 -2.32 2.29
C LEU A 49 -10.15 -3.62 2.69
N THR A 50 -9.38 -4.66 2.98
CA THR A 50 -9.93 -5.98 3.24
C THR A 50 -10.15 -6.25 4.72
N GLU A 51 -10.75 -7.41 5.01
CA GLU A 51 -11.16 -7.88 6.32
C GLU A 51 -10.03 -7.84 7.36
N GLY A 52 -10.36 -7.47 8.59
CA GLY A 52 -9.43 -7.39 9.70
C GLY A 52 -8.49 -6.19 9.67
N THR A 53 -8.64 -5.26 8.71
CA THR A 53 -7.89 -4.00 8.69
C THR A 53 -8.34 -3.09 9.83
N ILE A 54 -7.39 -2.57 10.61
CA ILE A 54 -7.61 -1.63 11.71
C ILE A 54 -6.93 -0.32 11.40
N LEU A 55 -7.68 0.79 11.48
CA LEU A 55 -7.19 2.14 11.18
C LEU A 55 -7.16 3.02 12.44
N GLY A 56 -6.11 3.82 12.57
CA GLY A 56 -5.96 4.79 13.64
C GLY A 56 -6.51 6.18 13.34
N GLY A 57 -7.06 6.38 12.14
CA GLY A 57 -7.73 7.62 11.71
C GLY A 57 -6.84 8.66 11.03
N ASN A 58 -7.49 9.57 10.29
CA ASN A 58 -6.87 10.62 9.48
C ASN A 58 -5.83 10.07 8.48
N ASN A 59 -6.19 8.99 7.80
CA ASN A 59 -5.34 8.33 6.82
C ASN A 59 -5.75 8.69 5.39
N THR A 60 -4.81 8.60 4.46
CA THR A 60 -5.06 8.82 3.04
C THR A 60 -4.66 7.59 2.25
N PHE A 61 -5.60 7.08 1.44
CA PHE A 61 -5.40 5.93 0.57
C PHE A 61 -5.47 6.39 -0.89
N GLY A 62 -4.33 6.38 -1.57
CA GLY A 62 -4.19 6.82 -2.95
C GLY A 62 -4.95 5.92 -3.95
N LEU A 63 -5.05 6.39 -5.19
CA LEU A 63 -5.74 5.72 -6.30
C LEU A 63 -5.33 4.24 -6.41
N CYS A 64 -6.31 3.33 -6.42
CA CYS A 64 -6.08 1.89 -6.52
C CYS A 64 -5.08 1.34 -5.50
N SER A 65 -4.92 1.97 -4.34
CA SER A 65 -4.13 1.39 -3.26
C SER A 65 -4.83 0.16 -2.68
N TYR A 66 -4.05 -0.77 -2.16
CA TYR A 66 -4.59 -2.04 -1.69
C TYR A 66 -4.07 -2.37 -0.28
N VAL A 67 -4.97 -2.51 0.67
CA VAL A 67 -4.68 -2.96 2.03
C VAL A 67 -5.24 -4.37 2.21
N ASN A 68 -4.35 -5.34 2.36
CA ASN A 68 -4.71 -6.74 2.47
C ASN A 68 -5.01 -7.14 3.94
N LEU A 69 -5.49 -8.36 4.12
CA LEU A 69 -6.06 -8.93 5.34
C LEU A 69 -5.25 -8.63 6.61
N GLY A 70 -5.93 -8.19 7.66
CA GLY A 70 -5.36 -8.06 8.99
C GLY A 70 -4.28 -6.99 9.15
N CYS A 71 -4.19 -6.01 8.25
CA CYS A 71 -3.26 -4.90 8.40
C CYS A 71 -3.69 -3.97 9.55
N GLN A 72 -2.70 -3.41 10.26
CA GLN A 72 -2.92 -2.37 11.25
C GLN A 72 -2.20 -1.10 10.78
N ILE A 73 -2.94 -0.01 10.67
CA ILE A 73 -2.45 1.27 10.14
C ILE A 73 -2.70 2.35 11.19
N GLY A 74 -1.63 2.95 11.66
CA GLY A 74 -1.68 4.06 12.63
C GLY A 74 -2.26 5.32 12.02
N HIS A 75 -2.38 6.33 12.85
CA HIS A 75 -2.96 7.63 12.48
C HIS A 75 -2.06 8.44 11.53
N ASN A 76 -2.65 9.36 10.76
CA ASN A 76 -1.94 10.30 9.88
C ASN A 76 -1.00 9.60 8.87
N THR A 77 -1.37 8.42 8.41
CA THR A 77 -0.57 7.64 7.46
C THR A 77 -1.10 7.81 6.05
N SER A 78 -0.19 7.93 5.08
CA SER A 78 -0.55 8.02 3.67
C SER A 78 0.02 6.87 2.85
N LEU A 79 -0.84 6.23 2.06
CA LEU A 79 -0.48 5.28 1.03
C LEU A 79 -0.62 5.95 -0.33
N GLY A 80 0.46 5.95 -1.11
CA GLY A 80 0.46 6.49 -2.47
C GLY A 80 -0.34 5.64 -3.46
N ASP A 81 -0.55 6.18 -4.65
CA ASP A 81 -1.28 5.52 -5.73
C ASP A 81 -0.67 4.16 -6.06
N PHE A 82 -1.51 3.18 -6.30
CA PHE A 82 -1.14 1.79 -6.64
C PHE A 82 -0.27 1.08 -5.61
N SER A 83 -0.01 1.67 -4.45
CA SER A 83 0.74 1.00 -3.38
C SER A 83 -0.03 -0.17 -2.78
N MET A 84 0.67 -1.06 -2.12
CA MET A 84 0.07 -2.25 -1.53
C MET A 84 0.68 -2.59 -0.18
N LEU A 85 -0.17 -2.86 0.80
CA LEU A 85 0.17 -3.56 2.03
C LEU A 85 -0.28 -5.02 1.91
N SER A 86 0.66 -5.96 2.01
CA SER A 86 0.35 -7.40 2.07
C SER A 86 -0.21 -7.80 3.44
N PRO A 87 -0.75 -9.02 3.59
CA PRO A 87 -1.41 -9.43 4.83
C PRO A 87 -0.57 -9.21 6.09
N GLY A 88 -1.23 -8.73 7.16
CA GLY A 88 -0.64 -8.62 8.47
C GLY A 88 0.46 -7.56 8.62
N CYS A 89 0.54 -6.58 7.72
CA CYS A 89 1.45 -5.46 7.90
C CYS A 89 1.04 -4.59 9.09
N ILE A 90 2.03 -4.12 9.83
CA ILE A 90 1.85 -3.16 10.92
C ILE A 90 2.56 -1.87 10.52
N VAL A 91 1.78 -0.82 10.28
CA VAL A 91 2.26 0.51 9.92
C VAL A 91 1.93 1.44 11.08
N SER A 92 2.94 1.97 11.76
CA SER A 92 2.73 2.91 12.86
C SER A 92 2.23 4.27 12.35
N GLY A 93 1.99 5.21 13.26
CA GLY A 93 1.47 6.54 12.87
C GLY A 93 2.46 7.41 12.11
N GLU A 94 1.93 8.39 11.35
CA GLU A 94 2.69 9.41 10.61
C GLU A 94 3.67 8.80 9.57
N VAL A 95 3.29 7.69 8.94
CA VAL A 95 4.09 7.02 7.92
C VAL A 95 3.63 7.49 6.53
N THR A 96 4.59 7.72 5.64
CA THR A 96 4.33 7.98 4.23
C THR A 96 4.86 6.82 3.39
N ILE A 97 4.02 6.23 2.55
CA ILE A 97 4.40 5.18 1.59
C ILE A 97 4.13 5.73 0.19
N GLY A 98 5.17 5.76 -0.64
CA GLY A 98 5.11 6.31 -1.99
C GLY A 98 4.31 5.44 -2.98
N GLU A 99 4.01 6.02 -4.14
CA GLU A 99 3.29 5.34 -5.24
C GLU A 99 4.03 4.09 -5.72
N ASP A 100 3.30 3.13 -6.29
CA ASP A 100 3.82 1.88 -6.85
C ASP A 100 4.65 1.04 -5.84
N THR A 101 4.55 1.31 -4.54
CA THR A 101 5.33 0.63 -3.50
C THR A 101 4.60 -0.58 -2.93
N TYR A 102 5.32 -1.68 -2.82
CA TYR A 102 4.84 -2.94 -2.25
C TYR A 102 5.45 -3.19 -0.87
N ILE A 103 4.61 -3.43 0.12
CA ILE A 103 5.01 -3.81 1.48
C ILE A 103 4.66 -5.29 1.70
N GLY A 104 5.68 -6.11 1.90
CA GLY A 104 5.55 -7.56 2.05
C GLY A 104 4.88 -8.00 3.35
N THR A 105 4.28 -9.18 3.32
CA THR A 105 3.53 -9.80 4.41
C THR A 105 4.24 -9.70 5.76
N GLY A 106 3.53 -9.23 6.78
CA GLY A 106 4.03 -9.15 8.14
C GLY A 106 5.15 -8.13 8.36
N ALA A 107 5.38 -7.20 7.43
CA ALA A 107 6.34 -6.12 7.64
C ALA A 107 5.85 -5.16 8.72
N VAL A 108 6.79 -4.65 9.52
CA VAL A 108 6.53 -3.68 10.59
C VAL A 108 7.27 -2.38 10.27
N ILE A 109 6.54 -1.27 10.23
CA ILE A 109 7.07 0.05 9.91
C ILE A 109 6.94 0.97 11.10
N ARG A 110 8.08 1.51 11.55
CA ARG A 110 8.16 2.45 12.67
C ARG A 110 7.45 3.76 12.33
N ASN A 111 6.92 4.43 13.34
CA ASN A 111 6.32 5.76 13.20
C ASN A 111 7.28 6.79 12.57
N GLN A 112 6.70 7.74 11.84
CA GLN A 112 7.40 8.85 11.19
C GLN A 112 8.44 8.42 10.14
N VAL A 113 8.28 7.24 9.55
CA VAL A 113 9.13 6.75 8.46
C VAL A 113 8.50 7.13 7.13
N THR A 114 9.35 7.56 6.19
CA THR A 114 8.99 7.72 4.78
C THR A 114 9.60 6.59 3.96
N ILE A 115 8.75 5.86 3.24
CA ILE A 115 9.17 4.89 2.22
C ILE A 115 8.86 5.51 0.85
N GLY A 116 9.88 5.64 0.03
CA GLY A 116 9.79 6.24 -1.29
C GLY A 116 8.89 5.46 -2.26
N LYS A 117 8.81 5.94 -3.50
CA LYS A 117 8.04 5.32 -4.58
C LYS A 117 8.78 4.15 -5.22
N ASN A 118 8.00 3.27 -5.88
CA ASN A 118 8.54 2.11 -6.59
C ASN A 118 9.49 1.28 -5.73
N CYS A 119 9.13 1.08 -4.45
CA CYS A 119 9.89 0.28 -3.50
C CYS A 119 9.26 -1.11 -3.32
N ILE A 120 10.10 -2.08 -3.03
CA ILE A 120 9.68 -3.41 -2.58
C ILE A 120 10.29 -3.66 -1.20
N ILE A 121 9.42 -3.70 -0.19
CA ILE A 121 9.81 -4.09 1.17
C ILE A 121 9.49 -5.57 1.34
N GLY A 122 10.51 -6.38 1.63
CA GLY A 122 10.35 -7.82 1.77
C GLY A 122 9.50 -8.21 3.00
N MET A 123 8.94 -9.41 2.95
CA MET A 123 8.12 -9.96 4.05
C MET A 123 8.89 -10.00 5.38
N GLY A 124 8.19 -9.78 6.50
CA GLY A 124 8.76 -9.81 7.84
C GLY A 124 9.82 -8.74 8.13
N SER A 125 9.93 -7.70 7.28
CA SER A 125 10.92 -6.64 7.48
C SER A 125 10.56 -5.73 8.64
N LEU A 126 11.58 -5.26 9.37
CA LEU A 126 11.45 -4.21 10.38
C LEU A 126 12.06 -2.91 9.84
N VAL A 127 11.20 -2.01 9.35
CA VAL A 127 11.60 -0.72 8.79
C VAL A 127 11.67 0.34 9.89
N THR A 128 12.87 0.78 10.22
CA THR A 128 13.13 1.73 11.30
C THR A 128 13.70 3.07 10.84
N LYS A 129 13.96 3.22 9.54
CA LYS A 129 14.51 4.42 8.90
C LYS A 129 13.86 4.62 7.55
N ASP A 130 13.94 5.83 7.03
CA ASP A 130 13.48 6.16 5.70
C ASP A 130 14.14 5.28 4.63
N ILE A 131 13.35 4.95 3.62
CA ILE A 131 13.75 4.17 2.46
C ILE A 131 13.61 5.07 1.22
N PRO A 132 14.68 5.28 0.45
CA PRO A 132 14.62 6.11 -0.76
C PRO A 132 13.83 5.41 -1.87
N ASP A 133 13.51 6.17 -2.93
CA ASP A 133 12.82 5.67 -4.11
C ASP A 133 13.57 4.55 -4.82
N ASN A 134 12.83 3.72 -5.56
CA ASN A 134 13.34 2.74 -6.52
C ASN A 134 14.29 1.70 -5.92
N VAL A 135 13.98 1.17 -4.75
CA VAL A 135 14.82 0.15 -4.11
C VAL A 135 14.03 -1.08 -3.67
N VAL A 136 14.76 -2.18 -3.56
CA VAL A 136 14.33 -3.39 -2.82
C VAL A 136 15.06 -3.42 -1.50
N ALA A 137 14.32 -3.51 -0.40
CA ALA A 137 14.85 -3.55 0.94
C ALA A 137 14.18 -4.64 1.77
N TYR A 138 14.91 -5.33 2.62
CA TYR A 138 14.35 -6.33 3.54
C TYR A 138 15.23 -6.60 4.75
N GLY A 139 14.69 -7.36 5.69
CA GLY A 139 15.38 -7.84 6.89
C GLY A 139 14.95 -7.15 8.19
N SER A 140 15.48 -7.61 9.30
CA SER A 140 15.24 -7.06 10.64
C SER A 140 16.59 -6.77 11.32
N PRO A 141 17.03 -5.53 11.35
CA PRO A 141 16.44 -4.33 10.76
C PRO A 141 16.53 -4.32 9.22
N CYS A 142 15.57 -3.66 8.58
CA CYS A 142 15.48 -3.55 7.11
C CYS A 142 16.71 -2.83 6.52
N ARG A 143 17.21 -3.35 5.39
CA ARG A 143 18.35 -2.77 4.65
C ARG A 143 18.06 -2.79 3.16
N ILE A 144 18.54 -1.78 2.46
CA ILE A 144 18.53 -1.73 0.99
C ILE A 144 19.44 -2.83 0.47
N VAL A 145 18.95 -3.62 -0.48
CA VAL A 145 19.67 -4.77 -1.06
C VAL A 145 20.04 -4.54 -2.52
N ARG A 146 19.14 -3.87 -3.27
CA ARG A 146 19.37 -3.56 -4.68
C ARG A 146 18.43 -2.45 -5.15
N GLU A 147 18.67 -1.92 -6.32
CA GLU A 147 17.72 -1.09 -7.04
C GLU A 147 16.51 -1.92 -7.52
N ASN A 148 15.34 -1.28 -7.57
CA ASN A 148 14.15 -1.81 -8.18
C ASN A 148 13.98 -1.24 -9.59
N THR A 149 14.36 -2.02 -10.59
CA THR A 149 14.41 -1.57 -11.98
C THR A 149 13.21 -2.01 -12.81
N ASP A 150 12.46 -3.02 -12.36
CA ASP A 150 11.34 -3.61 -13.11
C ASP A 150 9.98 -3.58 -12.39
N GLY A 151 9.95 -3.15 -11.14
CA GLY A 151 8.75 -3.08 -10.31
C GLY A 151 8.07 -4.43 -10.03
N LYS A 152 8.69 -5.55 -10.44
CA LYS A 152 8.10 -6.88 -10.29
C LYS A 152 8.33 -7.42 -8.89
N VAL A 153 7.24 -7.70 -8.21
CA VAL A 153 7.24 -8.29 -6.86
C VAL A 153 7.34 -9.81 -6.94
N PHE A 154 6.53 -10.42 -7.79
CA PHE A 154 6.46 -11.87 -7.94
C PHE A 154 7.24 -12.32 -9.17
N ARG A 155 8.09 -13.34 -8.98
CA ARG A 155 8.94 -13.93 -10.04
C ARG A 155 8.73 -15.43 -10.14
#